data_fc3294adde8cc081b910b0a82c81ad0b
#
_entry.id   fc3294adde8cc081b910b0a82c81ad0b
#
_cell.length_a   1.000
_cell.length_b   1.000
_cell.length_c   1.000
_cell.angle_alpha   90.00
_cell.angle_beta   90.00
_cell.angle_gamma   90.00
#
_symmetry.space_group_name_H-M   'P 1'
#
loop_
_entity.id
_entity.type
_entity.pdbx_description
1 polymer ?
#
loop_
_entity_poly.entity_id
_entity_poly.type
_entity_poly.pdbx_seq_one_letter_code
_entity_poly.pdbx_strand_id
1 'polypeptide(L)'
;MAAPLLEIKDLVTVFHTSDGRLPAVDGVSLSIERGQTLGLVGESGCGKSVTAMSTLRLVSSPGRIESGSIMFTTEGESIDLVTTPEKQLRKVRGGRIGMIFQEPMTSLNPVFTIGNQIAEAVQLHRKVSRSEARSRALEMLHLVRLADPEQRLDAYPH
;
A
#
# COMPACT_ATOMS: atom_id res chain seq x y z
N MET A 1 17.23 7.74 -21.09
CA MET A 1 17.15 7.02 -19.81
C MET A 1 15.70 6.57 -19.63
N ALA A 2 15.49 5.36 -19.11
CA ALA A 2 14.12 4.90 -18.82
C ALA A 2 13.52 5.76 -17.70
N ALA A 3 12.20 5.95 -17.71
CA ALA A 3 11.51 6.65 -16.62
C ALA A 3 11.57 5.82 -15.32
N PRO A 4 11.74 6.45 -14.15
CA PRO A 4 11.73 5.76 -12.87
C PRO A 4 10.40 5.01 -12.65
N LEU A 5 10.44 3.93 -11.85
CA LEU A 5 9.24 3.16 -11.49
C LEU A 5 8.25 4.01 -10.70
N LEU A 6 8.76 4.78 -9.74
CA LEU A 6 8.00 5.73 -8.94
C LEU A 6 8.76 7.05 -8.85
N GLU A 7 8.09 8.15 -9.09
CA GLU A 7 8.66 9.50 -8.95
C GLU A 7 7.68 10.37 -8.18
N ILE A 8 8.11 10.90 -7.06
CA ILE A 8 7.40 11.88 -6.26
C ILE A 8 8.05 13.23 -6.50
N LYS A 9 7.25 14.26 -6.81
CA LYS A 9 7.72 15.65 -7.02
C LYS A 9 6.94 16.62 -6.16
N ASP A 10 7.66 17.39 -5.36
CA ASP A 10 7.16 18.51 -4.55
C ASP A 10 5.87 18.15 -3.75
N LEU A 11 5.85 16.93 -3.21
CA LEU A 11 4.69 16.41 -2.50
C LEU A 11 4.45 17.21 -1.22
N VAL A 12 3.24 17.74 -1.09
CA VAL A 12 2.75 18.39 0.14
C VAL A 12 1.52 17.68 0.63
N THR A 13 1.59 17.14 1.85
CA THR A 13 0.46 16.49 2.53
C THR A 13 0.22 17.16 3.88
N VAL A 14 -1.00 17.60 4.12
CA VAL A 14 -1.37 18.47 5.23
C VAL A 14 -2.55 17.87 6.00
N PHE A 15 -2.54 18.04 7.32
CA PHE A 15 -3.68 17.78 8.18
C PHE A 15 -4.34 19.11 8.57
N HIS A 16 -5.64 19.20 8.32
CA HIS A 16 -6.46 20.36 8.71
C HIS A 16 -7.12 20.07 10.06
N THR A 17 -6.50 20.52 11.12
CA THR A 17 -6.98 20.38 12.50
C THR A 17 -7.73 21.61 12.97
N SER A 18 -8.37 21.55 14.17
CA SER A 18 -8.95 22.72 14.83
C SER A 18 -7.93 23.86 15.07
N ASP A 19 -6.65 23.48 15.24
CA ASP A 19 -5.57 24.40 15.54
C ASP A 19 -4.92 24.96 14.28
N GLY A 20 -5.38 24.54 13.10
CA GLY A 20 -4.93 25.06 11.81
C GLY A 20 -4.35 24.01 10.88
N ARG A 21 -3.61 24.50 9.91
CA ARG A 21 -2.93 23.72 8.87
C ARG A 21 -1.60 23.18 9.37
N LEU A 22 -1.47 21.85 9.45
CA LEU A 22 -0.26 21.14 9.88
C LEU A 22 0.35 20.37 8.69
N PRO A 23 1.44 20.83 8.08
CA PRO A 23 2.12 20.07 7.03
C PRO A 23 2.86 18.89 7.64
N ALA A 24 2.50 17.68 7.21
CA ALA A 24 3.18 16.45 7.59
C ALA A 24 4.21 15.99 6.55
N VAL A 25 4.02 16.42 5.30
CA VAL A 25 4.99 16.30 4.20
C VAL A 25 5.03 17.67 3.52
N ASP A 26 6.22 18.22 3.36
CA ASP A 26 6.40 19.59 2.85
C ASP A 26 7.47 19.62 1.74
N GLY A 27 7.03 19.57 0.48
CA GLY A 27 7.88 19.66 -0.71
C GLY A 27 8.81 18.46 -0.93
N VAL A 28 8.42 17.26 -0.54
CA VAL A 28 9.27 16.06 -0.68
C VAL A 28 9.32 15.61 -2.14
N SER A 29 10.54 15.42 -2.65
CA SER A 29 10.81 14.83 -3.96
C SER A 29 11.75 13.65 -3.82
N LEU A 30 11.43 12.52 -4.47
CA LEU A 30 12.24 11.31 -4.51
C LEU A 30 11.87 10.46 -5.73
N SER A 31 12.78 9.56 -6.11
CA SER A 31 12.51 8.59 -7.18
C SER A 31 13.01 7.20 -6.82
N ILE A 32 12.35 6.18 -7.37
CA ILE A 32 12.73 4.77 -7.23
C ILE A 32 12.80 4.15 -8.61
N GLU A 33 13.96 3.62 -8.96
CA GLU A 33 14.17 2.89 -10.20
C GLU A 33 13.68 1.44 -10.08
N ARG A 34 13.49 0.77 -11.21
CA ARG A 34 13.15 -0.66 -11.21
C ARG A 34 14.25 -1.49 -10.56
N GLY A 35 13.87 -2.38 -9.63
CA GLY A 35 14.80 -3.21 -8.88
C GLY A 35 15.57 -2.48 -7.77
N GLN A 36 15.32 -1.19 -7.56
CA GLN A 36 15.96 -0.41 -6.52
C GLN A 36 15.21 -0.55 -5.19
N THR A 37 15.96 -0.52 -4.09
CA THR A 37 15.46 -0.31 -2.73
C THR A 37 15.87 1.08 -2.27
N LEU A 38 14.90 1.90 -1.86
CA LEU A 38 15.13 3.24 -1.29
C LEU A 38 14.83 3.22 0.21
N GLY A 39 15.83 3.56 1.03
CA GLY A 39 15.68 3.77 2.47
C GLY A 39 15.27 5.22 2.78
N LEU A 40 14.10 5.41 3.40
CA LEU A 40 13.66 6.70 3.92
C LEU A 40 13.88 6.74 5.42
N VAL A 41 14.88 7.50 5.88
CA VAL A 41 15.28 7.58 7.30
C VAL A 41 14.98 8.96 7.89
N GLY A 42 14.77 9.00 9.19
CA GLY A 42 14.47 10.23 9.94
C GLY A 42 13.84 9.91 11.29
N GLU A 43 13.69 10.91 12.14
CA GLU A 43 13.11 10.79 13.47
C GLU A 43 11.63 10.39 13.46
N SER A 44 11.10 9.94 14.60
CA SER A 44 9.66 9.68 14.73
C SER A 44 8.86 10.97 14.49
N GLY A 45 7.77 10.87 13.73
CA GLY A 45 6.93 12.03 13.43
C GLY A 45 7.37 12.89 12.23
N CYS A 46 8.55 12.66 11.62
CA CYS A 46 9.05 13.47 10.50
C CYS A 46 8.35 13.22 9.13
N GLY A 47 7.21 12.54 9.08
CA GLY A 47 6.42 12.41 7.86
C GLY A 47 6.67 11.16 7.00
N LYS A 48 7.61 10.25 7.33
CA LYS A 48 7.93 9.05 6.53
C LYS A 48 6.71 8.19 6.20
N SER A 49 5.94 7.84 7.22
CA SER A 49 4.72 7.03 7.05
C SER A 49 3.64 7.78 6.26
N VAL A 50 3.54 9.10 6.46
CA VAL A 50 2.59 9.94 5.71
C VAL A 50 3.00 10.01 4.23
N THR A 51 4.30 10.12 3.93
CA THR A 51 4.81 10.06 2.55
C THR A 51 4.44 8.73 1.87
N ALA A 52 4.67 7.60 2.56
CA ALA A 52 4.31 6.29 2.04
C ALA A 52 2.79 6.14 1.85
N MET A 53 1.97 6.57 2.83
CA MET A 53 0.50 6.55 2.71
C MET A 53 -0.01 7.48 1.61
N SER A 54 0.63 8.63 1.40
CA SER A 54 0.30 9.56 0.31
C SER A 54 0.46 8.91 -1.05
N THR A 55 1.49 8.06 -1.23
CA THR A 55 1.73 7.35 -2.49
C THR A 55 0.51 6.53 -2.93
N LEU A 56 -0.25 5.99 -1.99
CA LEU A 56 -1.46 5.22 -2.27
C LEU A 56 -2.76 5.99 -1.95
N ARG A 57 -2.68 7.28 -1.63
CA ARG A 57 -3.82 8.10 -1.18
C ARG A 57 -4.57 7.44 -0.02
N LEU A 58 -3.81 6.91 0.95
CA LEU A 58 -4.35 6.28 2.18
C LEU A 58 -4.31 7.22 3.38
N VAL A 59 -3.95 8.48 3.18
CA VAL A 59 -4.00 9.50 4.23
C VAL A 59 -5.46 9.76 4.58
N SER A 60 -5.82 9.49 5.83
CA SER A 60 -7.19 9.65 6.33
C SER A 60 -7.52 11.10 6.65
N SER A 61 -8.80 11.48 6.51
CA SER A 61 -9.30 12.78 7.01
C SER A 61 -8.90 12.98 8.48
N PRO A 62 -8.47 14.20 8.87
CA PRO A 62 -8.51 15.47 8.13
C PRO A 62 -7.26 15.72 7.24
N GLY A 63 -6.47 14.68 6.95
CA GLY A 63 -5.30 14.77 6.10
C GLY A 63 -5.65 14.72 4.62
N ARG A 64 -4.91 15.47 3.78
CA ARG A 64 -5.04 15.44 2.31
C ARG A 64 -3.74 15.84 1.62
N ILE A 65 -3.55 15.37 0.39
CA ILE A 65 -2.51 15.86 -0.49
C ILE A 65 -2.97 17.23 -1.03
N GLU A 66 -2.18 18.27 -0.79
CA GLU A 66 -2.48 19.62 -1.28
C GLU A 66 -1.82 19.93 -2.63
N SER A 67 -0.59 19.45 -2.82
CA SER A 67 0.16 19.67 -4.07
C SER A 67 1.20 18.60 -4.31
N GLY A 68 1.85 18.68 -5.45
CA GLY A 68 2.83 17.71 -5.93
C GLY A 68 2.22 16.65 -6.83
N SER A 69 3.06 15.76 -7.34
CA SER A 69 2.66 14.65 -8.19
C SER A 69 3.34 13.35 -7.74
N ILE A 70 2.69 12.23 -8.01
CA ILE A 70 3.21 10.89 -7.72
C ILE A 70 3.06 10.05 -8.98
N MET A 71 4.08 10.05 -9.81
CA MET A 71 4.11 9.33 -11.07
C MET A 71 4.50 7.87 -10.85
N PHE A 72 3.65 6.95 -11.26
CA PHE A 72 3.92 5.52 -11.26
C PHE A 72 3.99 5.02 -12.70
N THR A 73 5.15 4.49 -13.09
CA THR A 73 5.44 4.06 -14.46
C THR A 73 5.62 2.54 -14.52
N THR A 74 4.78 1.87 -15.30
CA THR A 74 4.85 0.43 -15.52
C THR A 74 4.47 0.10 -16.96
N GLU A 75 5.19 -0.84 -17.60
CA GLU A 75 4.91 -1.32 -18.96
C GLU A 75 4.77 -0.21 -20.02
N GLY A 76 5.50 0.90 -19.84
CA GLY A 76 5.47 2.05 -20.76
C GLY A 76 4.35 3.05 -20.50
N GLU A 77 3.47 2.80 -19.55
CA GLU A 77 2.44 3.75 -19.12
C GLU A 77 2.86 4.44 -17.82
N SER A 78 2.66 5.76 -17.76
CA SER A 78 2.84 6.56 -16.56
C SER A 78 1.49 7.13 -16.13
N ILE A 79 1.16 6.95 -14.87
CA ILE A 79 -0.06 7.50 -14.26
C ILE A 79 0.30 8.34 -13.04
N ASP A 80 -0.37 9.47 -12.86
CA ASP A 80 -0.25 10.27 -11.64
C ASP A 80 -1.25 9.75 -10.61
N LEU A 81 -0.73 9.13 -9.53
CA LEU A 81 -1.56 8.53 -8.47
C LEU A 81 -2.36 9.57 -7.70
N VAL A 82 -1.93 10.86 -7.69
CA VAL A 82 -2.66 11.94 -6.99
C VAL A 82 -3.99 12.23 -7.69
N THR A 83 -3.98 12.26 -9.03
CA THR A 83 -5.14 12.65 -9.85
C THR A 83 -5.92 11.47 -10.41
N THR A 84 -5.34 10.26 -10.35
CA THR A 84 -5.97 9.04 -10.88
C THR A 84 -7.34 8.78 -10.24
N PRO A 85 -8.39 8.48 -11.04
CA PRO A 85 -9.71 8.13 -10.52
C PRO A 85 -9.66 6.91 -9.58
N GLU A 86 -10.47 6.94 -8.53
CA GLU A 86 -10.48 5.90 -7.47
C GLU A 86 -10.62 4.46 -8.03
N LYS A 87 -11.45 4.27 -9.06
CA LYS A 87 -11.64 2.98 -9.72
C LYS A 87 -10.33 2.42 -10.32
N GLN A 88 -9.46 3.29 -10.84
CA GLN A 88 -8.15 2.88 -11.36
C GLN A 88 -7.14 2.71 -10.24
N LEU A 89 -7.15 3.61 -9.24
CA LEU A 89 -6.26 3.52 -8.08
C LEU A 89 -6.45 2.22 -7.29
N ARG A 90 -7.68 1.70 -7.18
CA ARG A 90 -7.95 0.38 -6.56
C ARG A 90 -7.24 -0.78 -7.27
N LYS A 91 -7.00 -0.69 -8.58
CA LYS A 91 -6.23 -1.71 -9.32
C LYS A 91 -4.73 -1.62 -9.03
N VAL A 92 -4.25 -0.43 -8.67
CA VAL A 92 -2.85 -0.21 -8.26
C VAL A 92 -2.61 -0.70 -6.85
N ARG A 93 -3.51 -0.33 -5.92
CA ARG A 93 -3.45 -0.78 -4.52
C ARG A 93 -3.58 -2.30 -4.43
N GLY A 94 -2.57 -2.96 -3.88
CA GLY A 94 -2.49 -4.41 -3.72
C GLY A 94 -2.17 -5.19 -5.00
N GLY A 95 -2.53 -4.68 -6.18
CA GLY A 95 -2.23 -5.34 -7.46
C GLY A 95 -0.88 -4.97 -8.06
N ARG A 96 -0.43 -3.73 -7.87
CA ARG A 96 0.83 -3.19 -8.41
C ARG A 96 1.75 -2.67 -7.31
N ILE A 97 1.18 -2.05 -6.28
CA ILE A 97 1.89 -1.53 -5.11
C ILE A 97 1.26 -2.14 -3.86
N GLY A 98 2.05 -2.92 -3.11
CA GLY A 98 1.69 -3.42 -1.79
C GLY A 98 2.21 -2.49 -0.70
N MET A 99 1.54 -2.47 0.46
CA MET A 99 1.99 -1.73 1.63
C MET A 99 1.93 -2.63 2.87
N ILE A 100 2.99 -2.59 3.67
CA ILE A 100 3.03 -3.23 4.99
C ILE A 100 2.97 -2.13 6.05
N PHE A 101 1.95 -2.18 6.91
CA PHE A 101 1.75 -1.20 7.98
C PHE A 101 2.55 -1.55 9.22
N GLN A 102 2.85 -0.55 10.05
CA GLN A 102 3.64 -0.73 11.29
C GLN A 102 2.93 -1.58 12.35
N GLU A 103 1.59 -1.58 12.37
CA GLU A 103 0.78 -2.36 13.31
C GLU A 103 -0.03 -3.43 12.58
N PRO A 104 0.57 -4.60 12.27
CA PRO A 104 -0.09 -5.65 11.51
C PRO A 104 -1.28 -6.28 12.25
N MET A 105 -1.36 -6.16 13.58
CA MET A 105 -2.43 -6.75 14.40
C MET A 105 -3.82 -6.25 14.04
N THR A 106 -3.93 -5.02 13.52
CA THR A 106 -5.20 -4.44 13.07
C THR A 106 -5.50 -4.69 11.59
N SER A 107 -4.58 -5.31 10.86
CA SER A 107 -4.71 -5.53 9.41
C SER A 107 -5.70 -6.63 9.05
N LEU A 108 -5.89 -7.60 9.95
CA LEU A 108 -6.82 -8.71 9.76
C LEU A 108 -8.12 -8.48 10.54
N ASN A 109 -9.24 -8.71 9.89
CA ASN A 109 -10.54 -8.67 10.53
C ASN A 109 -10.72 -9.92 11.43
N PRO A 110 -10.98 -9.77 12.74
CA PRO A 110 -11.03 -10.90 13.68
C PRO A 110 -12.20 -11.86 13.46
N VAL A 111 -13.23 -11.47 12.71
CA VAL A 111 -14.42 -12.30 12.46
C VAL A 111 -14.35 -13.16 11.20
N PHE A 112 -13.26 -13.06 10.44
CA PHE A 112 -13.00 -13.91 9.27
C PHE A 112 -11.74 -14.74 9.45
N THR A 113 -11.71 -15.93 8.86
CA THR A 113 -10.51 -16.78 8.91
C THR A 113 -9.37 -16.16 8.09
N ILE A 114 -8.13 -16.49 8.46
CA ILE A 114 -6.92 -16.03 7.77
C ILE A 114 -6.98 -16.40 6.28
N GLY A 115 -7.32 -17.65 5.98
CA GLY A 115 -7.42 -18.14 4.61
C GLY A 115 -8.45 -17.41 3.77
N ASN A 116 -9.60 -17.06 4.34
CA ASN A 116 -10.62 -16.30 3.62
C ASN A 116 -10.13 -14.90 3.25
N GLN A 117 -9.45 -14.21 4.16
CA GLN A 117 -8.97 -12.86 3.93
C GLN A 117 -7.83 -12.83 2.89
N ILE A 118 -6.91 -13.80 2.94
CA ILE A 118 -5.84 -13.90 1.93
C ILE A 118 -6.44 -14.29 0.57
N ALA A 119 -7.36 -15.26 0.53
CA ALA A 119 -8.01 -15.70 -0.70
C ALA A 119 -8.84 -14.57 -1.35
N GLU A 120 -9.52 -13.74 -0.56
CA GLU A 120 -10.23 -12.54 -1.05
C GLU A 120 -9.27 -11.58 -1.76
N ALA A 121 -8.12 -11.27 -1.15
CA ALA A 121 -7.10 -10.42 -1.76
C ALA A 121 -6.60 -11.01 -3.10
N VAL A 122 -6.41 -12.33 -3.18
CA VAL A 122 -6.04 -13.00 -4.43
C VAL A 122 -7.13 -12.85 -5.48
N GLN A 123 -8.40 -13.06 -5.14
CA GLN A 123 -9.53 -12.96 -6.06
C GLN A 123 -9.76 -11.54 -6.57
N LEU A 124 -9.56 -10.53 -5.71
CA LEU A 124 -9.69 -9.10 -6.09
C LEU A 124 -8.71 -8.68 -7.19
N HIS A 125 -7.51 -9.26 -7.20
CA HIS A 125 -6.44 -8.88 -8.13
C HIS A 125 -6.17 -9.90 -9.23
N ARG A 126 -6.73 -11.11 -9.12
CA ARG A 126 -6.56 -12.19 -10.11
C ARG A 126 -7.91 -12.82 -10.42
N LYS A 127 -8.12 -13.11 -11.70
CA LYS A 127 -9.33 -13.82 -12.15
C LYS A 127 -9.18 -15.33 -11.93
N VAL A 128 -9.25 -15.76 -10.67
CA VAL A 128 -9.09 -17.17 -10.28
C VAL A 128 -10.32 -17.69 -9.54
N SER A 129 -10.51 -19.01 -9.54
CA SER A 129 -11.57 -19.66 -8.76
C SER A 129 -11.31 -19.53 -7.26
N ARG A 130 -12.36 -19.73 -6.45
CA ARG A 130 -12.23 -19.73 -4.97
C ARG A 130 -11.27 -20.81 -4.49
N SER A 131 -11.30 -21.98 -5.12
CA SER A 131 -10.40 -23.10 -4.77
C SER A 131 -8.95 -22.72 -5.06
N GLU A 132 -8.67 -22.15 -6.22
CA GLU A 132 -7.31 -21.70 -6.57
C GLU A 132 -6.83 -20.57 -5.66
N ALA A 133 -7.69 -19.60 -5.31
CA ALA A 133 -7.34 -18.54 -4.38
C ALA A 133 -6.98 -19.10 -2.99
N ARG A 134 -7.72 -20.12 -2.52
CA ARG A 134 -7.41 -20.78 -1.25
C ARG A 134 -6.09 -21.57 -1.30
N SER A 135 -5.81 -22.27 -2.41
CA SER A 135 -4.52 -22.95 -2.60
C SER A 135 -3.36 -21.95 -2.57
N ARG A 136 -3.50 -20.80 -3.22
CA ARG A 136 -2.49 -19.73 -3.16
C ARG A 136 -2.33 -19.12 -1.77
N ALA A 137 -3.42 -18.99 -1.01
CA ALA A 137 -3.34 -18.55 0.37
C ALA A 137 -2.49 -19.53 1.21
N LEU A 138 -2.69 -20.83 1.02
CA LEU A 138 -1.88 -21.85 1.68
C LEU A 138 -0.39 -21.78 1.28
N GLU A 139 -0.11 -21.63 -0.02
CA GLU A 139 1.26 -21.43 -0.52
C GLU A 139 1.95 -20.23 0.16
N MET A 140 1.22 -19.12 0.37
CA MET A 140 1.78 -17.94 1.05
C MET A 140 2.09 -18.21 2.52
N LEU A 141 1.24 -18.98 3.22
CA LEU A 141 1.51 -19.37 4.61
C LEU A 141 2.74 -20.27 4.72
N HIS A 142 2.94 -21.19 3.77
CA HIS A 142 4.17 -21.99 3.68
C HIS A 142 5.40 -21.12 3.40
N LEU A 143 5.28 -20.16 2.47
CA LEU A 143 6.38 -19.28 2.08
C LEU A 143 6.91 -18.45 3.26
N VAL A 144 6.00 -17.97 4.11
CA VAL A 144 6.37 -17.24 5.34
C VAL A 144 6.73 -18.17 6.50
N ARG A 145 6.79 -19.48 6.27
CA ARG A 145 7.16 -20.52 7.26
C ARG A 145 6.29 -20.49 8.52
N LEU A 146 5.01 -20.22 8.36
CA LEU A 146 4.08 -20.29 9.47
C LEU A 146 3.94 -21.74 9.94
N ALA A 147 3.94 -21.99 11.25
CA ALA A 147 3.71 -23.33 11.80
C ALA A 147 2.27 -23.79 11.51
N ASP A 148 2.11 -25.05 11.10
CA ASP A 148 0.83 -25.72 10.82
C ASP A 148 -0.07 -24.90 9.85
N PRO A 149 0.42 -24.55 8.64
CA PRO A 149 -0.24 -23.61 7.74
C PRO A 149 -1.63 -24.08 7.29
N GLU A 150 -1.86 -25.40 7.17
CA GLU A 150 -3.17 -25.99 6.84
C GLU A 150 -4.21 -25.67 7.92
N GLN A 151 -3.85 -25.79 9.19
CA GLN A 151 -4.75 -25.48 10.32
C GLN A 151 -4.93 -23.95 10.43
N ARG A 152 -3.84 -23.19 10.25
CA ARG A 152 -3.88 -21.71 10.30
C ARG A 152 -4.74 -21.09 9.23
N LEU A 153 -4.88 -21.76 8.08
CA LEU A 153 -5.74 -21.29 7.00
C LEU A 153 -7.20 -21.13 7.46
N ASP A 154 -7.68 -22.03 8.32
CA ASP A 154 -9.04 -22.00 8.87
C ASP A 154 -9.12 -21.35 10.25
N ALA A 155 -8.01 -20.93 10.82
CA ALA A 155 -7.96 -20.21 12.09
C ALA A 155 -8.38 -18.74 11.93
N TYR A 156 -8.86 -18.17 13.02
CA TYR A 156 -9.09 -16.73 13.15
C TYR A 156 -7.79 -16.02 13.58
N PRO A 157 -7.65 -14.71 13.31
CA PRO A 157 -6.42 -13.97 13.63
C PRO A 157 -6.00 -14.00 15.10
N HIS A 158 -6.94 -14.16 16.01
CA HIS A 158 -6.70 -14.23 17.45
C HIS A 158 -6.45 -15.66 17.91
#